data_23cd487fe052dcb6dcc77bc569917466
#
_entry.id   23cd487fe052dcb6dcc77bc569917466
#
_cell.length_a   1.000
_cell.length_b   1.000
_cell.length_c   1.000
_cell.angle_alpha   90.00
_cell.angle_beta   90.00
_cell.angle_gamma   90.00
#
_symmetry.space_group_name_H-M   'P 1'
#
loop_
_entity.id
_entity.type
_entity.pdbx_description
1 polymer ?
#
loop_
_entity_poly.entity_id
_entity_poly.type
_entity_poly.pdbx_seq_one_letter_code
_entity_poly.pdbx_strand_id
1 'polypeptide(L)'
;MLFEATHTHPATMCPLKTTEGKASLKQLFSDQNIKKAGIKLTAAYFSCPKDTALDHKGFFTIDADNAVTVTKFFGTMAVDVRPIQTLKEVAKML
;
A
#
# COMPACT_ATOMS: atom_id res chain seq x y z
N MET A 1 15.25 -2.03 1.93
CA MET A 1 14.93 -2.16 0.49
C MET A 1 13.58 -1.51 0.23
N LEU A 2 13.47 -0.77 -0.84
CA LEU A 2 12.26 -0.02 -1.15
C LEU A 2 11.35 -0.81 -2.09
N PHE A 3 10.06 -0.86 -1.75
CA PHE A 3 9.04 -1.54 -2.54
C PHE A 3 7.86 -0.62 -2.81
N GLU A 4 7.21 -0.85 -3.94
CA GLU A 4 5.87 -0.33 -4.19
C GLU A 4 4.88 -1.47 -4.09
N ALA A 5 3.83 -1.25 -3.32
CA ALA A 5 2.68 -2.15 -3.25
C ALA A 5 1.47 -1.43 -3.85
N THR A 6 0.79 -2.09 -4.76
CA THR A 6 -0.42 -1.55 -5.39
C THR A 6 -1.59 -2.47 -5.14
N HIS A 7 -2.67 -1.92 -4.62
CA HIS A 7 -3.94 -2.63 -4.43
C HIS A 7 -4.98 -2.06 -5.37
N THR A 8 -5.73 -2.95 -6.02
CA THR A 8 -6.85 -2.57 -6.89
C THR A 8 -8.12 -3.25 -6.39
N HIS A 9 -9.20 -2.49 -6.28
CA HIS A 9 -10.51 -3.04 -5.92
C HIS A 9 -11.61 -2.36 -6.75
N PRO A 10 -12.73 -3.07 -6.99
CA PRO A 10 -13.89 -2.44 -7.64
C PRO A 10 -14.42 -1.28 -6.81
N ALA A 11 -14.87 -0.21 -7.47
CA ALA A 11 -15.44 0.94 -6.79
C ALA A 11 -16.63 0.56 -5.90
N THR A 12 -17.40 -0.45 -6.31
CA THR A 12 -18.55 -0.96 -5.56
C THR A 12 -18.17 -1.65 -4.26
N MET A 13 -16.91 -2.10 -4.14
CA MET A 13 -16.37 -2.80 -2.96
C MET A 13 -15.34 -1.96 -2.21
N CYS A 14 -15.36 -0.65 -2.42
CA CYS A 14 -14.41 0.24 -1.77
C CYS A 14 -14.58 0.19 -0.24
N PRO A 15 -13.51 -0.08 0.53
CA PRO A 15 -13.60 -0.15 1.99
C PRO A 15 -14.02 1.17 2.63
N LEU A 16 -13.86 2.30 1.93
CA LEU A 16 -14.30 3.61 2.44
C LEU A 16 -15.82 3.76 2.45
N LYS A 17 -16.56 2.85 1.85
CA LYS A 17 -18.03 2.87 1.81
C LYS A 17 -18.69 2.27 3.04
N THR A 18 -17.97 1.52 3.85
CA THR A 18 -18.52 0.85 5.03
C THR A 18 -17.80 1.24 6.29
N THR A 19 -18.50 1.14 7.43
CA THR A 19 -17.89 1.39 8.74
C THR A 19 -16.80 0.37 9.05
N GLU A 20 -17.04 -0.90 8.72
CA GLU A 20 -16.08 -1.98 8.94
C GLU A 20 -14.83 -1.78 8.06
N GLY A 21 -15.00 -1.40 6.82
CA GLY A 21 -13.89 -1.14 5.90
C GLY A 21 -13.02 0.01 6.38
N LYS A 22 -13.63 1.10 6.82
CA LYS A 22 -12.91 2.24 7.39
C LYS A 22 -12.12 1.85 8.64
N ALA A 23 -12.74 1.08 9.54
CA ALA A 23 -12.09 0.62 10.76
C ALA A 23 -10.91 -0.30 10.45
N SER A 24 -11.06 -1.21 9.49
CA SER A 24 -9.99 -2.11 9.05
C SER A 24 -8.79 -1.35 8.48
N LEU A 25 -9.03 -0.34 7.65
CA LEU A 25 -7.96 0.49 7.11
C LEU A 25 -7.24 1.28 8.19
N LYS A 26 -8.01 1.85 9.13
CA LYS A 26 -7.44 2.60 10.24
C LYS A 26 -6.52 1.72 11.09
N GLN A 27 -6.93 0.48 11.34
CA GLN A 27 -6.12 -0.47 12.09
C GLN A 27 -4.88 -0.91 11.31
N LEU A 28 -5.03 -1.23 10.03
CA LEU A 28 -3.92 -1.65 9.16
C LEU A 28 -2.82 -0.59 9.15
N PHE A 29 -3.18 0.66 8.97
CA PHE A 29 -2.23 1.77 8.85
C PHE A 29 -1.94 2.47 10.18
N SER A 30 -2.33 1.89 11.31
CA SER A 30 -1.95 2.42 12.62
C SER A 30 -0.44 2.33 12.83
N ASP A 31 0.13 3.30 13.53
CA ASP A 31 1.56 3.30 13.84
C ASP A 31 1.99 2.03 14.54
N GLN A 32 1.15 1.53 15.45
CA GLN A 32 1.42 0.29 16.18
C GLN A 32 1.53 -0.91 15.25
N ASN A 33 0.61 -1.05 14.30
CA ASN A 33 0.61 -2.16 13.36
C ASN A 33 1.79 -2.09 12.39
N ILE A 34 2.09 -0.91 11.89
CA ILE A 34 3.25 -0.66 11.01
C ILE A 34 4.55 -1.05 11.73
N LYS A 35 4.71 -0.59 12.97
CA LYS A 35 5.88 -0.90 13.78
C LYS A 35 6.01 -2.40 14.05
N LYS A 36 4.90 -3.05 14.40
CA LYS A 36 4.86 -4.50 14.65
C LYS A 36 5.25 -5.29 13.42
N ALA A 37 4.86 -4.84 12.25
CA ALA A 37 5.19 -5.50 10.98
C ALA A 37 6.67 -5.36 10.60
N GLY A 38 7.41 -4.46 11.23
CA GLY A 38 8.82 -4.23 10.93
C GLY A 38 9.05 -3.53 9.61
N ILE A 39 8.11 -2.72 9.17
CA ILE A 39 8.21 -1.95 7.94
C ILE A 39 8.22 -0.45 8.22
N LYS A 40 8.59 0.31 7.20
CA LYS A 40 8.46 1.77 7.21
C LYS A 40 7.62 2.19 6.02
N LEU A 41 6.44 2.74 6.30
CA LEU A 41 5.55 3.28 5.27
C LEU A 41 6.01 4.70 4.95
N THR A 42 6.61 4.90 3.78
CA THR A 42 7.18 6.21 3.39
C THR A 42 6.17 7.06 2.64
N ALA A 43 5.22 6.45 1.94
CA ALA A 43 4.14 7.17 1.25
C ALA A 43 2.95 6.25 1.06
N ALA A 44 1.76 6.84 1.06
CA ALA A 44 0.51 6.14 0.78
C ALA A 44 -0.44 7.08 0.05
N TYR A 45 -0.97 6.62 -1.08
CA TYR A 45 -1.91 7.38 -1.89
C TYR A 45 -3.11 6.52 -2.25
N PHE A 46 -4.28 7.15 -2.29
CA PHE A 46 -5.53 6.48 -2.62
C PHE A 46 -6.27 7.25 -3.70
N SER A 47 -6.70 6.55 -4.75
CA SER A 47 -7.54 7.18 -5.76
C SER A 47 -9.01 7.25 -5.30
N CYS A 48 -9.41 6.43 -4.34
CA CYS A 48 -10.80 6.16 -3.97
C CYS A 48 -11.71 7.38 -3.81
N PRO A 49 -11.37 8.41 -3.01
CA PRO A 49 -12.35 9.47 -2.74
C PRO A 49 -12.73 10.32 -3.95
N LYS A 50 -11.88 10.38 -4.97
CA LYS A 50 -12.05 11.28 -6.11
C LYS A 50 -12.22 10.55 -7.44
N ASP A 51 -11.90 9.26 -7.46
CA ASP A 51 -11.90 8.49 -8.69
C ASP A 51 -13.31 8.01 -9.03
N THR A 52 -13.78 8.34 -10.23
CA THR A 52 -15.08 7.89 -10.75
C THR A 52 -14.95 6.64 -11.63
N ALA A 53 -13.73 6.13 -11.80
CA ALA A 53 -13.51 4.89 -12.55
C ALA A 53 -14.14 3.69 -11.83
N LEU A 54 -14.31 2.59 -12.58
CA LEU A 54 -14.87 1.35 -12.04
C LEU A 54 -13.97 0.68 -11.01
N ASP A 55 -12.65 0.87 -11.13
CA ASP A 55 -11.68 0.35 -10.19
C ASP A 55 -10.96 1.48 -9.48
N HIS A 56 -10.77 1.31 -8.18
CA HIS A 56 -9.96 2.20 -7.35
C HIS A 56 -8.61 1.58 -7.04
N LYS A 57 -7.60 2.41 -6.83
CA LYS A 57 -6.25 1.95 -6.50
C LYS A 57 -5.70 2.62 -5.25
N GLY A 58 -4.94 1.81 -4.50
CA GLY A 58 -4.08 2.32 -3.44
C GLY A 58 -2.62 2.10 -3.84
N PHE A 59 -1.77 3.09 -3.57
CA PHE A 59 -0.35 3.06 -3.90
C PHE A 59 0.45 3.29 -2.62
N PHE A 60 1.34 2.34 -2.32
CA PHE A 60 2.10 2.38 -1.06
C PHE A 60 3.58 2.22 -1.36
N THR A 61 4.39 3.12 -0.81
CA THR A 61 5.84 3.00 -0.87
C THR A 61 6.34 2.57 0.50
N ILE A 62 7.02 1.42 0.55
CA ILE A 62 7.37 0.76 1.80
C ILE A 62 8.83 0.36 1.80
N ASP A 63 9.55 0.72 2.88
CA ASP A 63 10.87 0.20 3.15
C ASP A 63 10.75 -1.03 4.05
N ALA A 64 11.29 -2.15 3.59
CA ALA A 64 11.23 -3.44 4.28
C ALA A 64 12.43 -4.30 3.89
N ASP A 65 12.66 -5.38 4.65
CA ASP A 65 13.77 -6.28 4.37
C ASP A 65 13.55 -7.10 3.10
N ASN A 66 12.30 -7.45 2.80
CA ASN A 66 11.97 -8.25 1.62
C ASN A 66 10.49 -8.11 1.25
N ALA A 67 10.14 -8.60 0.05
CA ALA A 67 8.78 -8.51 -0.48
C ALA A 67 7.76 -9.33 0.34
N VAL A 68 8.17 -10.43 0.94
CA VAL A 68 7.28 -11.27 1.76
C VAL A 68 6.77 -10.49 2.97
N THR A 69 7.63 -9.71 3.60
CA THR A 69 7.27 -8.86 4.74
C THR A 69 6.20 -7.84 4.32
N VAL A 70 6.34 -7.23 3.13
CA VAL A 70 5.34 -6.29 2.60
C VAL A 70 4.01 -6.99 2.37
N THR A 71 4.02 -8.15 1.72
CA THR A 71 2.80 -8.92 1.46
C THR A 71 2.09 -9.31 2.76
N LYS A 72 2.84 -9.75 3.76
CA LYS A 72 2.28 -10.11 5.06
C LYS A 72 1.64 -8.93 5.78
N PHE A 73 2.20 -7.74 5.63
CA PHE A 73 1.61 -6.54 6.22
C PHE A 73 0.18 -6.32 5.74
N PHE A 74 -0.08 -6.51 4.46
CA PHE A 74 -1.41 -6.31 3.89
C PHE A 74 -2.39 -7.45 4.20
N GLY A 75 -1.88 -8.59 4.67
CA GLY A 75 -2.74 -9.72 5.07
C GLY A 75 -3.53 -10.29 3.91
N THR A 76 -4.85 -10.26 4.03
CA THR A 76 -5.76 -10.79 2.99
C THR A 76 -5.98 -9.83 1.83
N MET A 77 -5.56 -8.58 1.96
CA MET A 77 -5.65 -7.60 0.88
C MET A 77 -4.65 -7.97 -0.21
N ALA A 78 -5.15 -8.21 -1.42
CA ALA A 78 -4.30 -8.56 -2.55
C ALA A 78 -3.51 -7.33 -3.01
N VAL A 79 -2.19 -7.47 -3.08
CA VAL A 79 -1.30 -6.39 -3.52
C VAL A 79 -0.30 -6.93 -4.54
N ASP A 80 0.04 -6.09 -5.50
CA ASP A 80 1.18 -6.31 -6.39
C ASP A 80 2.37 -5.61 -5.77
N VAL A 81 3.41 -6.37 -5.42
CA VAL A 81 4.60 -5.86 -4.73
C VAL A 81 5.78 -5.91 -5.67
N ARG A 82 6.44 -4.78 -5.87
CA ARG A 82 7.61 -4.67 -6.75
C ARG A 82 8.73 -3.92 -6.05
N PRO A 83 9.98 -4.37 -6.19
CA PRO A 83 11.12 -3.57 -5.78
C PRO A 83 11.24 -2.34 -6.68
N ILE A 84 11.52 -1.21 -6.09
CA ILE A 84 11.66 0.06 -6.81
C ILE A 84 12.97 0.75 -6.44
N GLN A 85 13.40 1.66 -7.31
CA GLN A 85 14.58 2.47 -7.09
C GLN A 85 14.22 3.94 -7.21
N THR A 86 14.92 4.79 -6.47
CA THR A 86 14.76 6.23 -6.61
C THR A 86 15.32 6.71 -7.94
N LEU A 87 14.88 7.88 -8.39
CA LEU A 87 15.47 8.51 -9.57
C LEU A 87 16.98 8.72 -9.40
N LYS A 88 17.39 9.05 -8.18
CA LYS A 88 18.82 9.24 -7.86
C LYS A 88 19.64 7.97 -8.13
N GLU A 89 19.11 6.81 -7.76
CA GLU A 89 19.76 5.53 -8.00
C GLU A 89 19.79 5.18 -9.50
N VAL A 90 18.66 5.38 -10.19
CA VAL A 90 18.57 5.13 -11.62
C VAL A 90 19.47 6.08 -12.41
N ALA A 91 19.58 7.34 -11.98
CA ALA A 91 20.41 8.33 -12.64
C ALA A 91 21.89 7.91 -12.71
N LYS A 92 22.37 7.11 -11.78
CA LYS A 92 23.73 6.58 -11.81
C LYS A 92 23.97 5.58 -12.94
N MET A 93 22.89 5.06 -13.53
CA MET A 93 22.94 4.07 -14.62
C MET A 93 22.77 4.71 -16.01
N LEU A 94 22.44 6.00 -16.05
CA LEU A 94 22.17 6.72 -17.30
C LEU A 94 23.44 7.32 -17.95
#